data_ce3cab80c956ecdcc5ccd61cfc3bd200
#
_entry.id   ce3cab80c956ecdcc5ccd61cfc3bd200
#
_cell.length_a   1.000
_cell.length_b   1.000
_cell.length_c   1.000
_cell.angle_alpha   90.00
_cell.angle_beta   90.00
_cell.angle_gamma   90.00
#
_symmetry.space_group_name_H-M   'P 1'
#
loop_
_entity.id
_entity.type
_entity.pdbx_description
1 polymer ?
#
loop_
_entity_poly.entity_id
_entity_poly.type
_entity_poly.pdbx_seq_one_letter_code
_entity_poly.pdbx_strand_id
1 'polypeptide(L)'
;MIVAHLGNGVSLDAIKDGQSYNTSMGFTPLAGVTMGTRSGDIDASLVAFLEEKLELSVEQMTDILNTKSGLLGLSGISSDMRDLLAKETTDERAKIAVDIFIDRIVQYIGAYTAQLNGLDTLVFTAGIGENEAPIRSRVCQSLGYLGVELDENLNKSARGTEQLVSTPQSKVKVLVVPTDEELMIARDVVELGKIK
;
A
#
# COMPACT_ATOMS: atom_id res chain seq x y z
N MET A 1 -6.91 2.69 14.16
CA MET A 1 -6.55 1.57 13.25
C MET A 1 -6.08 2.14 11.92
N ILE A 2 -5.12 1.48 11.27
CA ILE A 2 -4.71 1.81 9.89
C ILE A 2 -4.89 0.55 9.04
N VAL A 3 -5.50 0.70 7.87
CA VAL A 3 -5.62 -0.35 6.86
C VAL A 3 -4.69 -0.03 5.71
N ALA A 4 -3.79 -0.96 5.40
CA ALA A 4 -2.87 -0.90 4.27
C ALA A 4 -3.34 -1.90 3.19
N HIS A 5 -4.09 -1.38 2.22
CA HIS A 5 -4.53 -2.12 1.05
C HIS A 5 -3.41 -2.08 0.00
N LEU A 6 -2.65 -3.15 -0.09
CA LEU A 6 -1.45 -3.26 -0.91
C LEU A 6 -1.70 -4.23 -2.07
N GLY A 7 -2.10 -3.70 -3.20
CA GLY A 7 -2.29 -4.42 -4.46
C GLY A 7 -1.47 -3.79 -5.59
N ASN A 8 -1.90 -3.95 -6.83
CA ASN A 8 -1.35 -3.17 -7.95
C ASN A 8 -1.71 -1.68 -7.81
N GLY A 9 -2.94 -1.38 -7.33
CA GLY A 9 -3.27 -0.10 -6.71
C GLY A 9 -3.02 -0.20 -5.20
N VAL A 10 -2.60 0.91 -4.59
CA VAL A 10 -2.25 0.96 -3.16
C VAL A 10 -2.95 2.13 -2.49
N SER A 11 -3.54 1.86 -1.35
CA SER A 11 -4.08 2.91 -0.49
C SER A 11 -3.88 2.57 0.99
N LEU A 12 -3.68 3.61 1.78
CA LEU A 12 -3.76 3.50 3.24
C LEU A 12 -4.96 4.31 3.72
N ASP A 13 -5.67 3.77 4.70
CA ASP A 13 -6.79 4.43 5.33
C ASP A 13 -6.59 4.48 6.85
N ALA A 14 -6.67 5.68 7.41
CA ALA A 14 -6.68 5.91 8.85
C ALA A 14 -8.12 5.85 9.34
N ILE A 15 -8.41 4.93 10.25
CA ILE A 15 -9.76 4.70 10.79
C ILE A 15 -9.80 5.11 12.25
N LYS A 16 -10.73 6.00 12.58
CA LYS A 16 -11.01 6.46 13.93
C LYS A 16 -12.49 6.26 14.26
N ASP A 17 -12.76 5.65 15.40
CA ASP A 17 -14.12 5.39 15.88
C ASP A 17 -15.01 4.66 14.84
N GLY A 18 -14.41 3.73 14.09
CA GLY A 18 -15.09 2.94 13.06
C GLY A 18 -15.36 3.68 11.74
N GLN A 19 -14.84 4.89 11.56
CA GLN A 19 -15.03 5.69 10.36
C GLN A 19 -13.68 6.03 9.70
N SER A 20 -13.64 6.09 8.37
CA SER A 20 -12.51 6.62 7.64
C SER A 20 -12.24 8.06 8.05
N TYR A 21 -11.05 8.31 8.58
CA TYR A 21 -10.63 9.62 9.05
C TYR A 21 -9.74 10.33 8.02
N ASN A 22 -8.87 9.56 7.35
CA ASN A 22 -8.00 10.06 6.28
C ASN A 22 -7.59 8.91 5.37
N THR A 23 -7.38 9.21 4.09
CA THR A 23 -6.90 8.24 3.10
C THR A 23 -5.73 8.79 2.30
N SER A 24 -4.84 7.90 1.84
CA SER A 24 -3.68 8.29 1.03
C SER A 24 -4.03 8.72 -0.39
N MET A 25 -5.18 8.34 -0.91
CA MET A 25 -5.63 8.78 -2.22
C MET A 25 -6.22 10.20 -2.14
N GLY A 26 -6.02 10.99 -3.19
CA GLY A 26 -6.47 12.37 -3.28
C GLY A 26 -7.72 12.54 -4.16
N PHE A 27 -7.71 13.58 -4.99
CA PHE A 27 -8.76 13.85 -5.98
C PHE A 27 -8.96 12.67 -6.95
N THR A 28 -7.88 11.97 -7.26
CA THR A 28 -7.89 10.73 -8.05
C THR A 28 -7.10 9.64 -7.32
N PRO A 29 -7.19 8.37 -7.73
CA PRO A 29 -6.37 7.30 -7.17
C PRO A 29 -4.91 7.32 -7.67
N LEU A 30 -4.41 8.46 -8.16
CA LEU A 30 -3.03 8.66 -8.58
C LEU A 30 -2.13 9.08 -7.40
N ALA A 31 -2.65 9.93 -6.51
CA ALA A 31 -1.92 10.41 -5.34
C ALA A 31 -1.68 9.30 -4.30
N GLY A 32 -0.77 9.54 -3.38
CA GLY A 32 -0.49 8.65 -2.25
C GLY A 32 0.78 7.83 -2.42
N VAL A 33 0.70 6.59 -2.01
CA VAL A 33 1.82 5.64 -2.08
C VAL A 33 2.15 5.29 -3.53
N THR A 34 3.43 5.11 -3.83
CA THR A 34 3.90 4.55 -5.09
C THR A 34 3.24 3.19 -5.35
N MET A 35 2.68 2.98 -6.54
CA MET A 35 1.91 1.78 -6.88
C MET A 35 2.60 0.97 -7.99
N GLY A 36 1.97 -0.04 -8.52
CA GLY A 36 2.54 -0.84 -9.61
C GLY A 36 2.95 0.00 -10.82
N THR A 37 2.03 0.85 -11.30
CA THR A 37 2.26 1.73 -12.46
C THR A 37 2.02 3.21 -12.18
N ARG A 38 1.33 3.57 -11.10
CA ARG A 38 1.03 4.95 -10.71
C ARG A 38 2.16 5.53 -9.87
N SER A 39 2.46 6.81 -10.10
CA SER A 39 3.57 7.49 -9.42
C SER A 39 3.40 7.59 -7.90
N GLY A 40 2.18 7.75 -7.42
CA GLY A 40 1.93 8.26 -6.08
C GLY A 40 2.29 9.75 -6.00
N ASP A 41 2.61 10.21 -4.79
CA ASP A 41 2.97 11.61 -4.53
C ASP A 41 4.28 12.00 -5.21
N ILE A 42 4.23 13.14 -5.90
CA ILE A 42 5.37 13.77 -6.54
C ILE A 42 5.36 15.27 -6.25
N ASP A 43 6.48 15.96 -6.50
CA ASP A 43 6.52 17.42 -6.48
C ASP A 43 5.64 17.95 -7.63
N ALA A 44 4.70 18.84 -7.29
CA ALA A 44 3.77 19.41 -8.26
C ALA A 44 4.47 20.17 -9.40
N SER A 45 5.61 20.83 -9.11
CA SER A 45 6.40 21.54 -10.11
C SER A 45 7.06 20.62 -11.13
N LEU A 46 7.28 19.36 -10.76
CA LEU A 46 7.86 18.35 -11.67
C LEU A 46 6.96 18.12 -12.88
N VAL A 47 5.64 18.19 -12.72
CA VAL A 47 4.67 17.98 -13.81
C VAL A 47 4.89 18.99 -14.90
N ALA A 48 4.82 20.30 -14.59
CA ALA A 48 5.02 21.37 -15.55
C ALA A 48 6.43 21.34 -16.20
N PHE A 49 7.46 21.03 -15.39
CA PHE A 49 8.82 20.89 -15.89
C PHE A 49 8.95 19.77 -16.93
N LEU A 50 8.34 18.62 -16.66
CA LEU A 50 8.40 17.48 -17.58
C LEU A 50 7.56 17.71 -18.85
N GLU A 51 6.38 18.33 -18.74
CA GLU A 51 5.56 18.73 -19.88
C GLU A 51 6.35 19.63 -20.84
N GLU A 52 7.00 20.66 -20.32
CA GLU A 52 7.83 21.56 -21.11
C GLU A 52 9.07 20.85 -21.68
N LYS A 53 9.80 20.11 -20.83
CA LYS A 53 11.07 19.47 -21.21
C LYS A 53 10.91 18.38 -22.26
N LEU A 54 9.80 17.65 -22.21
CA LEU A 54 9.52 16.50 -23.09
C LEU A 54 8.49 16.81 -24.17
N GLU A 55 8.03 18.07 -24.26
CA GLU A 55 6.99 18.52 -25.20
C GLU A 55 5.70 17.66 -25.14
N LEU A 56 5.25 17.36 -23.91
CA LEU A 56 4.08 16.52 -23.68
C LEU A 56 2.81 17.36 -23.47
N SER A 57 1.67 16.83 -23.92
CA SER A 57 0.38 17.37 -23.50
C SER A 57 0.03 16.95 -22.06
N VAL A 58 -0.91 17.65 -21.43
CA VAL A 58 -1.44 17.32 -20.10
C VAL A 58 -1.96 15.88 -20.03
N GLU A 59 -2.65 15.43 -21.10
CA GLU A 59 -3.18 14.07 -21.19
C GLU A 59 -2.05 13.03 -21.26
N GLN A 60 -1.02 13.32 -22.05
CA GLN A 60 0.16 12.43 -22.17
C GLN A 60 0.93 12.34 -20.84
N MET A 61 1.11 13.47 -20.15
CA MET A 61 1.76 13.49 -18.85
C MET A 61 0.94 12.73 -17.81
N THR A 62 -0.37 12.93 -17.79
CA THR A 62 -1.30 12.20 -16.90
C THR A 62 -1.26 10.70 -17.18
N ASP A 63 -1.22 10.28 -18.46
CA ASP A 63 -1.07 8.87 -18.83
C ASP A 63 0.25 8.28 -18.30
N ILE A 64 1.37 8.98 -18.46
CA ILE A 64 2.67 8.53 -17.94
C ILE A 64 2.63 8.32 -16.44
N LEU A 65 2.06 9.26 -15.69
CA LEU A 65 1.96 9.16 -14.24
C LEU A 65 1.06 8.01 -13.77
N ASN A 66 0.03 7.65 -14.56
CA ASN A 66 -0.89 6.57 -14.22
C ASN A 66 -0.41 5.19 -14.68
N THR A 67 0.28 5.08 -15.82
CA THR A 67 0.50 3.79 -16.50
C THR A 67 1.96 3.39 -16.68
N LYS A 68 2.90 4.35 -16.57
CA LYS A 68 4.34 4.15 -16.90
C LYS A 68 5.29 4.56 -15.77
N SER A 69 4.74 4.87 -14.62
CA SER A 69 5.45 5.29 -13.41
C SER A 69 5.50 4.18 -12.36
N GLY A 70 5.52 4.51 -11.10
CA GLY A 70 5.46 3.56 -10.00
C GLY A 70 6.60 2.54 -10.01
N LEU A 71 6.32 1.33 -9.54
CA LEU A 71 7.29 0.24 -9.51
C LEU A 71 7.84 -0.07 -10.91
N LEU A 72 6.99 -0.04 -11.93
CA LEU A 72 7.38 -0.23 -13.32
C LEU A 72 8.40 0.82 -13.76
N GLY A 73 8.11 2.10 -13.52
CA GLY A 73 8.99 3.21 -13.90
C GLY A 73 10.31 3.22 -13.14
N LEU A 74 10.27 2.94 -11.84
CA LEU A 74 11.45 2.87 -10.98
C LEU A 74 12.37 1.71 -11.36
N SER A 75 11.81 0.52 -11.49
CA SER A 75 12.59 -0.68 -11.80
C SER A 75 12.97 -0.76 -13.28
N GLY A 76 12.09 -0.34 -14.18
CA GLY A 76 12.21 -0.62 -15.61
C GLY A 76 12.05 -2.10 -15.96
N ILE A 77 11.52 -2.91 -15.02
CA ILE A 77 11.42 -4.37 -15.12
C ILE A 77 9.97 -4.81 -15.13
N SER A 78 9.23 -4.49 -14.04
CA SER A 78 7.87 -4.99 -13.83
C SER A 78 7.10 -4.08 -12.86
N SER A 79 5.78 -4.08 -12.99
CA SER A 79 4.86 -3.53 -11.99
C SER A 79 4.48 -4.56 -10.90
N ASP A 80 4.86 -5.82 -11.08
CA ASP A 80 4.54 -6.91 -10.17
C ASP A 80 5.60 -7.03 -9.07
N MET A 81 5.17 -6.93 -7.81
CA MET A 81 6.05 -7.02 -6.65
C MET A 81 6.81 -8.36 -6.58
N ARG A 82 6.20 -9.46 -7.03
CA ARG A 82 6.83 -10.78 -7.05
C ARG A 82 8.06 -10.83 -7.94
N ASP A 83 7.96 -10.20 -9.12
CA ASP A 83 9.09 -10.11 -10.05
C ASP A 83 10.24 -9.28 -9.47
N LEU A 84 9.90 -8.20 -8.75
CA LEU A 84 10.88 -7.31 -8.13
C LEU A 84 11.57 -7.99 -6.95
N LEU A 85 10.82 -8.63 -6.06
CA LEU A 85 11.37 -9.39 -4.93
C LEU A 85 12.30 -10.54 -5.40
N ALA A 86 11.95 -11.19 -6.51
CA ALA A 86 12.79 -12.24 -7.08
C ALA A 86 14.14 -11.71 -7.63
N LYS A 87 14.22 -10.41 -7.95
CA LYS A 87 15.39 -9.78 -8.55
C LYS A 87 16.14 -8.80 -7.63
N GLU A 88 15.57 -8.41 -6.48
CA GLU A 88 16.12 -7.35 -5.63
C GLU A 88 17.57 -7.61 -5.14
N THR A 89 17.98 -8.88 -5.08
CA THR A 89 19.36 -9.25 -4.69
C THR A 89 20.38 -9.15 -5.82
N THR A 90 19.93 -9.08 -7.08
CA THR A 90 20.78 -9.09 -8.28
C THR A 90 20.61 -7.86 -9.15
N ASP A 91 19.57 -7.06 -8.93
CA ASP A 91 19.25 -5.87 -9.68
C ASP A 91 18.99 -4.69 -8.74
N GLU A 92 19.85 -3.67 -8.82
CA GLU A 92 19.79 -2.48 -7.96
C GLU A 92 18.51 -1.67 -8.16
N ARG A 93 17.98 -1.58 -9.39
CA ARG A 93 16.75 -0.85 -9.67
C ARG A 93 15.53 -1.57 -9.09
N ALA A 94 15.50 -2.91 -9.15
CA ALA A 94 14.48 -3.70 -8.49
C ALA A 94 14.50 -3.45 -6.97
N LYS A 95 15.69 -3.47 -6.36
CA LYS A 95 15.88 -3.17 -4.94
C LYS A 95 15.39 -1.78 -4.58
N ILE A 96 15.80 -0.75 -5.31
CA ILE A 96 15.38 0.65 -5.09
C ILE A 96 13.85 0.78 -5.20
N ALA A 97 13.23 0.13 -6.17
CA ALA A 97 11.77 0.18 -6.34
C ALA A 97 11.05 -0.42 -5.14
N VAL A 98 11.51 -1.57 -4.62
CA VAL A 98 10.96 -2.21 -3.41
C VAL A 98 11.20 -1.34 -2.18
N ASP A 99 12.40 -0.78 -2.02
CA ASP A 99 12.75 0.09 -0.89
C ASP A 99 11.86 1.35 -0.86
N ILE A 100 11.66 2.02 -2.00
CA ILE A 100 10.78 3.19 -2.12
C ILE A 100 9.33 2.82 -1.78
N PHE A 101 8.84 1.67 -2.25
CA PHE A 101 7.49 1.21 -1.94
C PHE A 101 7.28 1.06 -0.44
N ILE A 102 8.21 0.41 0.26
CA ILE A 102 8.15 0.21 1.71
C ILE A 102 8.25 1.55 2.44
N ASP A 103 9.20 2.39 2.05
CA ASP A 103 9.42 3.71 2.66
C ASP A 103 8.15 4.58 2.58
N ARG A 104 7.48 4.62 1.44
CA ARG A 104 6.22 5.36 1.28
C ARG A 104 5.10 4.82 2.16
N ILE A 105 4.97 3.51 2.31
CA ILE A 105 4.00 2.91 3.24
C ILE A 105 4.30 3.33 4.68
N VAL A 106 5.56 3.23 5.09
CA VAL A 106 6.00 3.61 6.45
C VAL A 106 5.76 5.10 6.72
N GLN A 107 6.03 5.99 5.76
CA GLN A 107 5.76 7.43 5.88
C GLN A 107 4.26 7.70 6.12
N TYR A 108 3.38 7.07 5.35
CA TYR A 108 1.93 7.23 5.52
C TYR A 108 1.46 6.67 6.87
N ILE A 109 1.95 5.50 7.28
CA ILE A 109 1.63 4.94 8.61
C ILE A 109 2.09 5.90 9.71
N GLY A 110 3.29 6.46 9.60
CA GLY A 110 3.82 7.44 10.55
C GLY A 110 2.95 8.70 10.65
N ALA A 111 2.57 9.28 9.50
CA ALA A 111 1.69 10.43 9.44
C ALA A 111 0.31 10.15 10.05
N TYR A 112 -0.28 9.01 9.74
CA TYR A 112 -1.60 8.63 10.26
C TYR A 112 -1.57 8.28 11.75
N THR A 113 -0.48 7.66 12.21
CA THR A 113 -0.27 7.41 13.64
C THR A 113 -0.25 8.71 14.44
N ALA A 114 0.40 9.75 13.91
CA ALA A 114 0.39 11.08 14.53
C ALA A 114 -1.03 11.69 14.55
N GLN A 115 -1.80 11.56 13.47
CA GLN A 115 -3.18 12.07 13.38
C GLN A 115 -4.14 11.32 14.32
N LEU A 116 -3.94 10.01 14.49
CA LEU A 116 -4.75 9.16 15.37
C LEU A 116 -4.32 9.24 16.84
N ASN A 117 -3.19 9.90 17.14
CA ASN A 117 -2.55 9.93 18.45
C ASN A 117 -2.17 8.54 18.98
N GLY A 118 -1.67 7.69 18.10
CA GLY A 118 -1.26 6.32 18.38
C GLY A 118 -1.80 5.32 17.35
N LEU A 119 -1.50 4.05 17.56
CA LEU A 119 -1.94 2.96 16.70
C LEU A 119 -2.28 1.72 17.55
N ASP A 120 -3.51 1.22 17.44
CA ASP A 120 -3.93 -0.01 18.11
C ASP A 120 -3.83 -1.22 17.19
N THR A 121 -4.12 -1.01 15.89
CA THR A 121 -4.20 -2.09 14.90
C THR A 121 -3.71 -1.62 13.54
N LEU A 122 -2.84 -2.43 12.92
CA LEU A 122 -2.41 -2.33 11.54
C LEU A 122 -2.95 -3.54 10.76
N VAL A 123 -3.64 -3.29 9.67
CA VAL A 123 -4.21 -4.34 8.80
C VAL A 123 -3.52 -4.32 7.45
N PHE A 124 -3.04 -5.47 6.98
CA PHE A 124 -2.57 -5.68 5.63
C PHE A 124 -3.62 -6.46 4.84
N THR A 125 -3.94 -5.99 3.64
CA THR A 125 -4.93 -6.60 2.76
C THR A 125 -4.54 -6.42 1.29
N ALA A 126 -5.27 -7.01 0.37
CA ALA A 126 -5.00 -7.11 -1.06
C ALA A 126 -3.75 -7.92 -1.42
N GLY A 127 -3.52 -8.13 -2.70
CA GLY A 127 -2.60 -9.13 -3.22
C GLY A 127 -1.18 -9.09 -2.63
N ILE A 128 -0.54 -7.93 -2.53
CA ILE A 128 0.79 -7.76 -1.91
C ILE A 128 0.65 -7.86 -0.38
N GLY A 129 -0.34 -7.18 0.20
CA GLY A 129 -0.57 -7.19 1.65
C GLY A 129 -0.82 -8.57 2.21
N GLU A 130 -1.56 -9.40 1.49
CA GLU A 130 -1.92 -10.76 1.87
C GLU A 130 -0.79 -11.78 1.64
N ASN A 131 -0.05 -11.66 0.53
CA ASN A 131 0.81 -12.73 0.08
C ASN A 131 2.31 -12.46 0.28
N GLU A 132 2.74 -11.20 0.38
CA GLU A 132 4.16 -10.86 0.44
C GLU A 132 4.64 -10.64 1.89
N ALA A 133 4.90 -11.74 2.60
CA ALA A 133 5.44 -11.71 3.96
C ALA A 133 6.69 -10.83 4.12
N PRO A 134 7.65 -10.79 3.16
CA PRO A 134 8.82 -9.91 3.24
C PRO A 134 8.45 -8.42 3.30
N ILE A 135 7.42 -7.99 2.57
CA ILE A 135 6.95 -6.60 2.58
C ILE A 135 6.38 -6.26 3.95
N ARG A 136 5.49 -7.09 4.49
CA ARG A 136 4.92 -6.89 5.83
C ARG A 136 5.99 -6.85 6.91
N SER A 137 6.98 -7.76 6.83
CA SER A 137 8.09 -7.80 7.78
C SER A 137 8.89 -6.50 7.77
N ARG A 138 9.31 -6.02 6.60
CA ARG A 138 10.10 -4.78 6.47
C ARG A 138 9.32 -3.54 6.90
N VAL A 139 8.03 -3.44 6.59
CA VAL A 139 7.17 -2.37 7.09
C VAL A 139 7.11 -2.41 8.61
N CYS A 140 6.81 -3.56 9.21
CA CYS A 140 6.69 -3.71 10.66
C CYS A 140 8.00 -3.44 11.41
N GLN A 141 9.16 -3.80 10.83
CA GLN A 141 10.48 -3.50 11.41
C GLN A 141 10.70 -1.99 11.59
N SER A 142 10.19 -1.16 10.69
CA SER A 142 10.27 0.30 10.78
C SER A 142 9.35 0.90 11.84
N LEU A 143 8.39 0.11 12.37
CA LEU A 143 7.37 0.54 13.32
C LEU A 143 7.65 0.09 14.76
N GLY A 144 8.83 -0.41 15.04
CA GLY A 144 9.22 -0.87 16.39
C GLY A 144 9.09 0.22 17.47
N TYR A 145 9.25 1.50 17.11
CA TYR A 145 9.04 2.64 18.02
C TYR A 145 7.60 2.78 18.51
N LEU A 146 6.62 2.20 17.79
CA LEU A 146 5.21 2.11 18.20
C LEU A 146 4.94 0.89 19.08
N GLY A 147 5.93 0.00 19.23
CA GLY A 147 5.79 -1.28 19.93
C GLY A 147 5.18 -2.37 19.03
N VAL A 148 5.33 -2.25 17.72
CA VAL A 148 5.00 -3.33 16.78
C VAL A 148 6.02 -4.44 16.91
N GLU A 149 5.58 -5.66 17.19
CA GLU A 149 6.38 -6.88 17.22
C GLU A 149 5.70 -7.95 16.37
N LEU A 150 6.31 -8.29 15.24
CA LEU A 150 5.79 -9.29 14.30
C LEU A 150 6.26 -10.69 14.69
N ASP A 151 5.37 -11.68 14.64
CA ASP A 151 5.74 -13.10 14.65
C ASP A 151 6.05 -13.54 13.21
N GLU A 152 7.31 -13.73 12.92
CA GLU A 152 7.77 -14.06 11.56
C GLU A 152 7.27 -15.42 11.07
N ASN A 153 6.97 -16.37 11.95
CA ASN A 153 6.42 -17.67 11.56
C ASN A 153 4.94 -17.54 11.17
N LEU A 154 4.17 -16.83 11.99
CA LEU A 154 2.78 -16.51 11.65
C LEU A 154 2.69 -15.64 10.41
N ASN A 155 3.57 -14.63 10.27
CA ASN A 155 3.63 -13.78 9.10
C ASN A 155 3.87 -14.58 7.81
N LYS A 156 4.80 -15.53 7.81
CA LYS A 156 5.11 -16.37 6.64
C LYS A 156 3.99 -17.35 6.30
N SER A 157 3.21 -17.78 7.27
CA SER A 157 2.11 -18.74 7.07
C SER A 157 0.78 -18.08 6.72
N ALA A 158 0.64 -16.75 6.92
CA ALA A 158 -0.60 -16.03 6.68
C ALA A 158 -0.96 -16.01 5.19
N ARG A 159 -2.03 -16.72 4.81
CA ARG A 159 -2.57 -16.76 3.45
C ARG A 159 -4.06 -17.13 3.46
N GLY A 160 -4.85 -16.37 2.69
CA GLY A 160 -6.25 -16.75 2.36
C GLY A 160 -7.25 -16.74 3.52
N THR A 161 -6.83 -16.40 4.74
CA THR A 161 -7.71 -16.29 5.92
C THR A 161 -7.26 -15.13 6.80
N GLU A 162 -8.19 -14.57 7.55
CA GLU A 162 -7.86 -13.57 8.57
C GLU A 162 -6.91 -14.19 9.61
N GLN A 163 -5.78 -13.51 9.84
CA GLN A 163 -4.76 -13.99 10.77
C GLN A 163 -4.09 -12.84 11.53
N LEU A 164 -4.02 -12.97 12.85
CA LEU A 164 -3.18 -12.14 13.70
C LEU A 164 -1.73 -12.61 13.55
N VAL A 165 -0.84 -11.70 13.15
CA VAL A 165 0.57 -12.00 12.86
C VAL A 165 1.55 -11.26 13.78
N SER A 166 1.04 -10.50 14.74
CA SER A 166 1.86 -9.89 15.81
C SER A 166 2.04 -10.84 16.98
N THR A 167 3.15 -10.68 17.73
CA THR A 167 3.39 -11.43 18.96
C THR A 167 2.40 -11.03 20.07
N PRO A 168 2.21 -11.87 21.12
CA PRO A 168 1.40 -11.48 22.28
C PRO A 168 1.94 -10.26 23.05
N GLN A 169 3.22 -9.92 22.88
CA GLN A 169 3.89 -8.78 23.53
C GLN A 169 3.75 -7.48 22.71
N SER A 170 3.36 -7.59 21.46
CA SER A 170 3.16 -6.42 20.60
C SER A 170 2.08 -5.48 21.16
N LYS A 171 2.38 -4.20 21.23
CA LYS A 171 1.41 -3.17 21.63
C LYS A 171 0.39 -2.89 20.53
N VAL A 172 0.77 -3.13 19.27
CA VAL A 172 -0.07 -2.94 18.10
C VAL A 172 -0.43 -4.30 17.54
N LYS A 173 -1.71 -4.58 17.34
CA LYS A 173 -2.14 -5.79 16.63
C LYS A 173 -1.83 -5.64 15.15
N VAL A 174 -1.18 -6.64 14.57
CA VAL A 174 -0.95 -6.70 13.13
C VAL A 174 -1.75 -7.85 12.55
N LEU A 175 -2.64 -7.53 11.62
CA LEU A 175 -3.57 -8.47 11.00
C LEU A 175 -3.28 -8.57 9.50
N VAL A 176 -3.41 -9.77 8.96
CA VAL A 176 -3.57 -10.02 7.53
C VAL A 176 -5.03 -10.39 7.31
N VAL A 177 -5.73 -9.63 6.47
CA VAL A 177 -7.17 -9.83 6.21
C VAL A 177 -7.38 -9.94 4.71
N PRO A 178 -7.90 -11.06 4.20
CA PRO A 178 -8.22 -11.21 2.78
C PRO A 178 -9.27 -10.19 2.35
N THR A 179 -9.05 -9.60 1.18
CA THR A 179 -10.03 -8.71 0.54
C THR A 179 -11.14 -9.56 -0.08
N ASP A 180 -12.39 -9.16 0.15
CA ASP A 180 -13.56 -9.79 -0.47
C ASP A 180 -14.51 -8.70 -1.01
N GLU A 181 -14.01 -7.98 -2.03
CA GLU A 181 -14.77 -6.88 -2.66
C GLU A 181 -16.01 -7.36 -3.38
N GLU A 182 -15.94 -8.55 -4.01
CA GLU A 182 -17.04 -9.17 -4.75
C GLU A 182 -18.22 -9.47 -3.82
N LEU A 183 -17.94 -9.99 -2.62
CA LEU A 183 -18.97 -10.22 -1.61
C LEU A 183 -19.63 -8.92 -1.16
N MET A 184 -18.87 -7.85 -0.97
CA MET A 184 -19.42 -6.55 -0.59
C MET A 184 -20.31 -5.99 -1.69
N ILE A 185 -19.88 -6.04 -2.95
CA ILE A 185 -20.69 -5.64 -4.10
C ILE A 185 -21.98 -6.47 -4.14
N ALA A 186 -21.89 -7.78 -3.96
CA ALA A 186 -23.07 -8.65 -3.95
C ALA A 186 -24.06 -8.29 -2.82
N ARG A 187 -23.56 -7.99 -1.62
CA ARG A 187 -24.37 -7.53 -0.48
C ARG A 187 -25.07 -6.22 -0.78
N ASP A 188 -24.34 -5.23 -1.31
CA ASP A 188 -24.89 -3.93 -1.65
C ASP A 188 -25.96 -4.05 -2.75
N VAL A 189 -25.77 -4.90 -3.75
CA VAL A 189 -26.77 -5.17 -4.78
C VAL A 189 -28.04 -5.75 -4.17
N VAL A 190 -27.94 -6.71 -3.26
CA VAL A 190 -29.10 -7.29 -2.57
C VAL A 190 -29.82 -6.26 -1.72
N GLU A 191 -29.08 -5.45 -0.93
CA GLU A 191 -29.63 -4.46 -0.03
C GLU A 191 -30.31 -3.30 -0.81
N LEU A 192 -29.60 -2.68 -1.75
CA LEU A 192 -30.08 -1.54 -2.53
C LEU A 192 -31.14 -1.97 -3.53
N GLY A 193 -30.99 -3.16 -4.15
CA GLY A 193 -31.96 -3.73 -5.07
C GLY A 193 -33.22 -4.28 -4.41
N LYS A 194 -33.25 -4.33 -3.05
CA LYS A 194 -34.34 -4.94 -2.28
C LYS A 194 -34.69 -6.37 -2.77
N ILE A 195 -33.66 -7.09 -3.23
CA ILE A 195 -33.80 -8.46 -3.71
C ILE A 195 -33.99 -9.36 -2.49
N LYS A 196 -35.10 -10.14 -2.49
CA LYS A 196 -35.41 -11.10 -1.41
C LYS A 196 -34.84 -12.46 -1.73
#